data_4d1699108ff7ec4100236a32c88f2739
#
_entry.id   4d1699108ff7ec4100236a32c88f2739
#
_cell.length_a   1.000
_cell.length_b   1.000
_cell.length_c   1.000
_cell.angle_alpha   90.00
_cell.angle_beta   90.00
_cell.angle_gamma   90.00
#
_symmetry.space_group_name_H-M   'P 1'
#
loop_
_entity.id
_entity.type
_entity.pdbx_description
1 polymer ?
#
loop_
_entity_poly.entity_id
_entity_poly.type
_entity_poly.pdbx_seq_one_letter_code
_entity_poly.pdbx_strand_id
1 'polypeptide(L)'
;GGSLMAADIGASTARSPVRRTQELGPLSADVLPDGVRSRFVDNINGLRVHVLEAGYEGGRRPGLLLLHGFPELAYSWRNVMVPLAEAGYHVIAPDLRGYGRTTGWDDDYDGDLASFRRLNVVRDALGLVSAFGYRSLPVIGHDFGSPVAAWCAVVRPDVFTSVALMSAPFGGTSSLPFDTADNPPPQRSPGYNLTAELANLPRPRKHYQRYYTTREANENMWHPPQGLQAFIRGYYHYKSADWTDNKPFRLASRTAAEMAQMPTYYIMDLADGMADTVAKNMPTAAQIAANTWLPDNELQVYVEEYGRTGFQGGLNHYRSGGLGAQEQQLFAGRTIDQPSLFIAGASDWGSYQSPGALERMQNEACTDMRAVHMVEGAGHWVQQEQPEATSRLLIEFLRSL
;
A
#
# COMPACT_ATOMS: atom_id res chain seq x y z
N GLY A 1 55.84 24.58 -9.18
CA GLY A 1 54.75 25.25 -8.52
C GLY A 1 53.47 25.07 -9.30
N GLY A 2 52.78 23.98 -9.15
CA GLY A 2 51.46 23.75 -9.76
C GLY A 2 50.40 23.92 -8.70
N SER A 3 49.68 25.03 -8.75
CA SER A 3 48.51 25.30 -7.97
C SER A 3 47.36 24.40 -8.50
N LEU A 4 46.99 23.40 -7.74
CA LEU A 4 45.75 22.68 -7.94
C LEU A 4 44.63 23.62 -7.52
N MET A 5 43.89 24.17 -8.48
CA MET A 5 42.60 24.78 -8.22
C MET A 5 41.65 23.66 -7.78
N ALA A 6 41.28 23.66 -6.52
CA ALA A 6 40.14 22.90 -6.04
C ALA A 6 38.90 23.43 -6.79
N ALA A 7 38.31 22.59 -7.61
CA ALA A 7 37.00 22.87 -8.14
C ALA A 7 36.05 22.97 -6.94
N ASP A 8 35.50 24.14 -6.78
CA ASP A 8 34.40 24.40 -5.87
C ASP A 8 33.21 23.56 -6.40
N ILE A 9 33.08 22.37 -5.86
CA ILE A 9 31.86 21.58 -6.04
C ILE A 9 30.81 22.36 -5.28
N GLY A 10 30.11 23.23 -6.00
CA GLY A 10 29.01 23.98 -5.48
C GLY A 10 28.14 23.03 -4.67
N ALA A 11 28.08 23.26 -3.39
CA ALA A 11 27.14 22.58 -2.53
C ALA A 11 25.78 22.78 -3.19
N SER A 12 25.26 21.73 -3.82
CA SER A 12 23.85 21.64 -4.14
C SER A 12 23.17 22.00 -2.83
N THR A 13 22.54 23.17 -2.77
CA THR A 13 21.61 23.49 -1.70
C THR A 13 20.49 22.46 -1.91
N ALA A 14 20.66 21.29 -1.31
CA ALA A 14 19.59 20.35 -1.13
C ALA A 14 18.48 21.19 -0.53
N ARG A 15 17.41 21.47 -1.27
CA ARG A 15 16.22 22.08 -0.73
C ARG A 15 15.89 21.22 0.48
N SER A 16 15.93 21.84 1.66
CA SER A 16 15.45 21.16 2.86
C SER A 16 14.10 20.60 2.49
N PRO A 17 13.85 19.30 2.67
CA PRO A 17 12.53 18.73 2.35
C PRO A 17 11.49 19.65 2.93
N VAL A 18 10.41 19.93 2.17
CA VAL A 18 9.27 20.69 2.71
C VAL A 18 8.73 19.83 3.83
N ARG A 19 9.34 19.99 4.97
CA ARG A 19 9.01 19.21 6.14
C ARG A 19 7.67 19.68 6.60
N ARG A 20 6.77 18.78 6.73
CA ARG A 20 5.69 18.93 7.66
C ARG A 20 6.31 18.76 9.05
N THR A 21 7.10 19.78 9.41
CA THR A 21 7.94 19.83 10.63
C THR A 21 7.15 20.26 11.84
N GLN A 22 5.87 20.52 11.69
CA GLN A 22 5.04 20.75 12.84
C GLN A 22 5.07 19.46 13.67
N GLU A 23 5.59 19.53 14.87
CA GLU A 23 5.50 18.44 15.83
C GLU A 23 4.04 18.08 16.02
N LEU A 24 3.65 16.98 15.42
CA LEU A 24 2.31 16.44 15.62
C LEU A 24 2.29 15.68 16.92
N GLY A 25 1.23 15.90 17.71
CA GLY A 25 0.92 15.06 18.84
C GLY A 25 0.39 13.69 18.39
N PRO A 26 0.25 12.74 19.32
CA PRO A 26 -0.36 11.46 19.02
C PRO A 26 -1.81 11.64 18.59
N LEU A 27 -2.33 10.62 17.88
CA LEU A 27 -3.74 10.54 17.54
C LEU A 27 -4.56 10.45 18.83
N SER A 28 -5.71 11.15 18.89
CA SER A 28 -6.56 11.14 20.08
C SER A 28 -7.03 9.71 20.44
N ALA A 29 -6.99 9.40 21.73
CA ALA A 29 -7.54 8.15 22.25
C ALA A 29 -9.04 7.99 21.96
N ASP A 30 -9.76 9.10 21.79
CA ASP A 30 -11.21 9.10 21.53
C ASP A 30 -11.59 8.44 20.21
N VAL A 31 -10.66 8.37 19.25
CA VAL A 31 -10.91 7.74 17.94
C VAL A 31 -10.31 6.34 17.85
N LEU A 32 -9.62 5.88 18.88
CA LEU A 32 -8.97 4.57 18.92
C LEU A 32 -9.78 3.56 19.73
N PRO A 33 -9.80 2.28 19.35
CA PRO A 33 -10.32 1.23 20.20
C PRO A 33 -9.56 1.17 21.54
N ASP A 34 -10.25 0.76 22.60
CA ASP A 34 -9.60 0.47 23.88
C ASP A 34 -8.50 -0.59 23.67
N GLY A 35 -7.33 -0.33 24.23
CA GLY A 35 -6.17 -1.20 24.08
C GLY A 35 -5.24 -0.85 22.90
N VAL A 36 -5.63 0.12 22.09
CA VAL A 36 -4.77 0.68 21.01
C VAL A 36 -4.25 2.03 21.45
N ARG A 37 -2.94 2.23 21.36
CA ARG A 37 -2.32 3.54 21.63
C ARG A 37 -1.60 4.08 20.41
N SER A 38 -1.47 5.40 20.37
CA SER A 38 -0.72 6.15 19.36
C SER A 38 0.56 6.69 19.98
N ARG A 39 1.71 6.48 19.31
CA ARG A 39 2.98 7.07 19.71
C ARG A 39 3.92 7.26 18.52
N PHE A 40 5.08 7.82 18.77
CA PHE A 40 6.11 8.07 17.76
C PHE A 40 7.40 7.34 18.09
N VAL A 41 8.08 6.92 17.02
CA VAL A 41 9.42 6.34 17.10
C VAL A 41 10.34 7.20 16.24
N ASP A 42 11.33 7.81 16.86
CA ASP A 42 12.23 8.74 16.20
C ASP A 42 13.38 8.04 15.48
N ASN A 43 13.93 8.73 14.48
CA ASN A 43 15.16 8.34 13.80
C ASN A 43 15.10 6.97 13.13
N ILE A 44 14.01 6.71 12.42
CA ILE A 44 13.85 5.50 11.60
C ILE A 44 14.11 5.85 10.14
N ASN A 45 15.32 5.58 9.67
CA ASN A 45 15.71 5.87 8.27
C ASN A 45 15.35 7.29 7.84
N GLY A 46 15.62 8.27 8.70
CA GLY A 46 15.30 9.68 8.48
C GLY A 46 13.87 10.10 8.82
N LEU A 47 13.04 9.18 9.30
CA LEU A 47 11.65 9.44 9.65
C LEU A 47 11.44 9.53 11.15
N ARG A 48 10.46 10.32 11.54
CA ARG A 48 9.76 10.18 12.81
C ARG A 48 8.47 9.42 12.52
N VAL A 49 8.44 8.15 12.90
CA VAL A 49 7.34 7.25 12.52
C VAL A 49 6.24 7.29 13.57
N HIS A 50 5.04 7.60 13.12
CA HIS A 50 3.83 7.41 13.91
C HIS A 50 3.40 5.96 13.86
N VAL A 51 3.13 5.36 15.02
CA VAL A 51 2.66 3.98 15.12
C VAL A 51 1.40 3.89 15.97
N LEU A 52 0.53 2.98 15.61
CA LEU A 52 -0.51 2.45 16.48
C LEU A 52 -0.03 1.11 17.03
N GLU A 53 -0.25 0.87 18.30
CA GLU A 53 0.15 -0.35 18.99
C GLU A 53 -1.00 -0.95 19.78
N ALA A 54 -1.03 -2.28 19.83
CA ALA A 54 -1.86 -3.05 20.74
C ALA A 54 -1.03 -4.22 21.31
N GLY A 55 -1.38 -4.70 22.48
CA GLY A 55 -0.63 -5.79 23.11
C GLY A 55 0.72 -5.37 23.68
N TYR A 56 0.92 -4.10 23.98
CA TYR A 56 2.14 -3.54 24.55
C TYR A 56 2.23 -3.70 26.08
N GLU A 57 1.15 -4.11 26.69
CA GLU A 57 1.05 -4.28 28.15
C GLU A 57 1.49 -5.68 28.60
N GLY A 58 1.96 -5.78 29.84
CA GLY A 58 2.09 -7.07 30.51
C GLY A 58 3.23 -7.96 30.08
N GLY A 59 4.36 -7.41 29.60
CA GLY A 59 5.56 -8.15 29.30
C GLY A 59 5.80 -8.37 27.81
N ARG A 60 6.89 -9.04 27.47
CA ARG A 60 7.32 -9.20 26.08
C ARG A 60 6.46 -10.25 25.37
N ARG A 61 5.85 -9.85 24.27
CA ARG A 61 5.08 -10.70 23.38
C ARG A 61 5.78 -10.82 22.03
N PRO A 62 5.52 -11.86 21.24
CA PRO A 62 5.98 -11.90 19.86
C PRO A 62 5.39 -10.70 19.09
N GLY A 63 6.23 -10.04 18.30
CA GLY A 63 5.84 -8.87 17.49
C GLY A 63 5.09 -9.26 16.24
N LEU A 64 4.31 -8.33 15.73
CA LEU A 64 3.57 -8.44 14.47
C LEU A 64 3.54 -7.07 13.81
N LEU A 65 3.99 -6.98 12.55
CA LEU A 65 4.05 -5.74 11.80
C LEU A 65 2.94 -5.68 10.75
N LEU A 66 2.14 -4.62 10.79
CA LEU A 66 1.02 -4.39 9.86
C LEU A 66 1.31 -3.17 8.97
N LEU A 67 1.29 -3.36 7.66
CA LEU A 67 1.59 -2.34 6.66
C LEU A 67 0.34 -2.02 5.84
N HIS A 68 -0.11 -0.77 5.91
CA HIS A 68 -1.29 -0.30 5.17
C HIS A 68 -0.97 0.03 3.71
N GLY A 69 -2.00 0.34 2.93
CA GLY A 69 -1.88 0.73 1.53
C GLY A 69 -2.31 2.16 1.22
N PHE A 70 -2.79 2.38 0.01
CA PHE A 70 -3.19 3.69 -0.51
C PHE A 70 -4.70 3.74 -0.81
N PRO A 71 -5.42 4.79 -0.48
CA PRO A 71 -5.06 5.92 0.39
C PRO A 71 -5.50 5.62 1.84
N GLU A 72 -4.66 4.95 2.56
CA GLU A 72 -4.95 4.45 3.90
C GLU A 72 -4.05 5.10 4.95
N LEU A 73 -4.09 4.57 6.15
CA LEU A 73 -3.31 4.94 7.32
C LEU A 73 -3.12 3.69 8.19
N ALA A 74 -2.25 3.76 9.19
CA ALA A 74 -2.20 2.77 10.27
C ALA A 74 -3.61 2.50 10.86
N TYR A 75 -4.44 3.53 10.87
CA TYR A 75 -5.83 3.50 11.34
C TYR A 75 -6.68 2.46 10.63
N SER A 76 -6.33 2.05 9.43
CA SER A 76 -7.03 1.00 8.68
C SER A 76 -7.00 -0.37 9.37
N TRP A 77 -6.07 -0.57 10.29
CA TRP A 77 -5.91 -1.79 11.06
C TRP A 77 -6.67 -1.79 12.41
N ARG A 78 -7.32 -0.69 12.77
CA ARG A 78 -7.94 -0.46 14.09
C ARG A 78 -8.84 -1.60 14.58
N ASN A 79 -9.58 -2.24 13.66
CA ASN A 79 -10.58 -3.25 14.04
C ASN A 79 -10.01 -4.67 14.12
N VAL A 80 -8.76 -4.89 13.72
CA VAL A 80 -8.11 -6.22 13.83
C VAL A 80 -6.98 -6.21 14.88
N MET A 81 -6.54 -5.05 15.35
CA MET A 81 -5.40 -4.95 16.25
C MET A 81 -5.68 -5.56 17.63
N VAL A 82 -6.83 -5.27 18.22
CA VAL A 82 -7.18 -5.81 19.54
C VAL A 82 -7.37 -7.32 19.51
N PRO A 83 -8.09 -7.91 18.55
CA PRO A 83 -8.16 -9.36 18.42
C PRO A 83 -6.78 -10.04 18.27
N LEU A 84 -5.88 -9.43 17.50
CA LEU A 84 -4.52 -9.94 17.35
C LEU A 84 -3.72 -9.84 18.66
N ALA A 85 -3.88 -8.74 19.40
CA ALA A 85 -3.25 -8.57 20.70
C ALA A 85 -3.79 -9.58 21.72
N GLU A 86 -5.08 -9.82 21.72
CA GLU A 86 -5.73 -10.84 22.59
C GLU A 86 -5.26 -12.26 22.25
N ALA A 87 -4.85 -12.49 21.01
CA ALA A 87 -4.23 -13.74 20.59
C ALA A 87 -2.77 -13.89 21.06
N GLY A 88 -2.20 -12.88 21.70
CA GLY A 88 -0.88 -12.92 22.31
C GLY A 88 0.22 -12.13 21.62
N TYR A 89 -0.11 -11.27 20.66
CA TYR A 89 0.86 -10.53 19.87
C TYR A 89 1.02 -9.07 20.34
N HIS A 90 2.24 -8.53 20.19
CA HIS A 90 2.49 -7.12 20.20
C HIS A 90 2.33 -6.60 18.78
N VAL A 91 1.23 -5.92 18.52
CA VAL A 91 0.81 -5.49 17.19
C VAL A 91 1.30 -4.07 16.92
N ILE A 92 2.04 -3.88 15.83
CA ILE A 92 2.67 -2.62 15.47
C ILE A 92 2.20 -2.23 14.08
N ALA A 93 1.50 -1.11 13.96
CA ALA A 93 1.00 -0.58 12.70
C ALA A 93 1.52 0.85 12.49
N PRO A 94 2.55 1.04 11.64
CA PRO A 94 3.04 2.38 11.33
C PRO A 94 2.17 3.08 10.28
N ASP A 95 2.14 4.42 10.34
CA ASP A 95 1.90 5.22 9.15
C ASP A 95 3.16 5.14 8.28
N LEU A 96 3.04 4.65 7.06
CA LEU A 96 4.17 4.49 6.16
C LEU A 96 4.73 5.85 5.72
N ARG A 97 5.96 5.86 5.20
CA ARG A 97 6.58 7.01 4.57
C ARG A 97 5.60 7.67 3.59
N GLY A 98 5.35 8.96 3.76
CA GLY A 98 4.43 9.72 2.92
C GLY A 98 2.99 9.77 3.43
N TYR A 99 2.70 9.20 4.60
CA TYR A 99 1.34 9.10 5.12
C TYR A 99 1.21 9.63 6.55
N GLY A 100 0.04 10.16 6.82
CA GLY A 100 -0.47 10.41 8.16
C GLY A 100 0.42 11.30 9.02
N ARG A 101 0.76 10.80 10.20
CA ARG A 101 1.55 11.54 11.20
C ARG A 101 3.05 11.25 11.15
N THR A 102 3.47 10.31 10.30
CA THR A 102 4.89 10.08 10.01
C THR A 102 5.45 11.29 9.27
N THR A 103 6.58 11.82 9.74
CA THR A 103 7.25 13.00 9.18
C THR A 103 8.70 12.68 8.79
N GLY A 104 9.33 13.60 8.04
CA GLY A 104 10.70 13.44 7.54
C GLY A 104 10.76 13.06 6.06
N TRP A 105 9.64 13.04 5.38
CA TRP A 105 9.53 12.81 3.94
C TRP A 105 9.19 14.10 3.20
N ASP A 106 9.42 14.11 1.89
CA ASP A 106 9.23 15.25 1.02
C ASP A 106 7.94 15.10 0.21
N ASP A 107 7.07 16.11 0.23
CA ASP A 107 5.81 16.20 -0.52
C ASP A 107 5.89 17.07 -1.78
N ASP A 108 7.07 17.59 -2.10
CA ASP A 108 7.28 18.34 -3.34
C ASP A 108 7.28 17.37 -4.53
N TYR A 109 6.40 17.62 -5.50
CA TYR A 109 6.35 16.82 -6.71
C TYR A 109 7.70 16.77 -7.44
N ASP A 110 8.45 17.86 -7.43
CA ASP A 110 9.77 17.98 -8.06
C ASP A 110 10.93 17.68 -7.09
N GLY A 111 10.62 17.20 -5.90
CA GLY A 111 11.59 16.92 -4.87
C GLY A 111 12.15 15.50 -4.90
N ASP A 112 12.52 14.98 -3.72
CA ASP A 112 13.05 13.63 -3.57
C ASP A 112 12.00 12.57 -3.85
N LEU A 113 12.25 11.74 -4.85
CA LEU A 113 11.44 10.58 -5.17
C LEU A 113 12.15 9.27 -4.82
N ALA A 114 13.47 9.28 -4.76
CA ALA A 114 14.28 8.08 -4.56
C ALA A 114 14.04 7.42 -3.20
N SER A 115 13.72 8.21 -2.16
CA SER A 115 13.42 7.69 -0.83
C SER A 115 12.14 6.84 -0.77
N PHE A 116 11.27 6.96 -1.77
CA PHE A 116 10.04 6.18 -1.87
C PHE A 116 10.23 4.83 -2.59
N ARG A 117 11.46 4.52 -3.03
CA ARG A 117 11.75 3.23 -3.67
C ARG A 117 11.37 2.07 -2.75
N ARG A 118 10.89 0.98 -3.35
CA ARG A 118 10.41 -0.19 -2.61
C ARG A 118 11.41 -0.68 -1.56
N LEU A 119 12.66 -0.84 -1.91
CA LEU A 119 13.67 -1.35 -0.98
C LEU A 119 14.03 -0.33 0.12
N ASN A 120 13.85 0.97 -0.13
CA ASN A 120 13.98 1.96 0.94
C ASN A 120 12.81 1.91 1.93
N VAL A 121 11.62 1.60 1.46
CA VAL A 121 10.46 1.36 2.35
C VAL A 121 10.66 0.08 3.17
N VAL A 122 11.29 -0.94 2.60
CA VAL A 122 11.73 -2.13 3.36
C VAL A 122 12.75 -1.73 4.44
N ARG A 123 13.66 -0.80 4.17
CA ARG A 123 14.57 -0.26 5.19
C ARG A 123 13.83 0.45 6.32
N ASP A 124 12.76 1.18 6.02
CA ASP A 124 11.89 1.76 7.05
C ASP A 124 11.32 0.68 7.97
N ALA A 125 10.82 -0.40 7.39
CA ALA A 125 10.29 -1.53 8.15
C ALA A 125 11.36 -2.21 9.02
N LEU A 126 12.55 -2.47 8.47
CA LEU A 126 13.68 -3.03 9.21
C LEU A 126 14.08 -2.16 10.39
N GLY A 127 14.22 -0.86 10.17
CA GLY A 127 14.56 0.10 11.21
C GLY A 127 13.53 0.09 12.34
N LEU A 128 12.25 0.05 11.99
CA LEU A 128 11.18 0.01 12.97
C LEU A 128 11.19 -1.28 13.79
N VAL A 129 11.32 -2.43 13.14
CA VAL A 129 11.42 -3.74 13.82
C VAL A 129 12.58 -3.74 14.82
N SER A 130 13.74 -3.25 14.40
CA SER A 130 14.92 -3.13 15.25
C SER A 130 14.69 -2.18 16.43
N ALA A 131 14.05 -1.04 16.19
CA ALA A 131 13.76 -0.06 17.25
C ALA A 131 12.82 -0.62 18.33
N PHE A 132 11.91 -1.53 17.95
CA PHE A 132 11.06 -2.24 18.89
C PHE A 132 11.77 -3.41 19.60
N GLY A 133 13.01 -3.70 19.23
CA GLY A 133 13.82 -4.75 19.87
C GLY A 133 13.53 -6.17 19.38
N TYR A 134 12.86 -6.32 18.24
CA TYR A 134 12.60 -7.63 17.66
C TYR A 134 13.71 -8.05 16.70
N ARG A 135 14.13 -9.31 16.79
CA ARG A 135 15.04 -9.93 15.82
C ARG A 135 14.29 -10.47 14.62
N SER A 136 13.09 -10.94 14.85
CA SER A 136 12.21 -11.47 13.81
C SER A 136 10.75 -11.33 14.22
N LEU A 137 9.88 -11.24 13.24
CA LEU A 137 8.43 -11.20 13.40
C LEU A 137 7.72 -11.49 12.07
N PRO A 138 6.44 -11.86 12.11
CA PRO A 138 5.59 -11.88 10.93
C PRO A 138 5.30 -10.47 10.41
N VAL A 139 5.12 -10.35 9.10
CA VAL A 139 4.70 -9.11 8.44
C VAL A 139 3.40 -9.35 7.66
N ILE A 140 2.49 -8.42 7.78
CA ILE A 140 1.19 -8.42 7.10
C ILE A 140 1.06 -7.12 6.33
N GLY A 141 0.73 -7.18 5.05
CA GLY A 141 0.56 -5.98 4.22
C GLY A 141 -0.73 -6.02 3.41
N HIS A 142 -1.38 -4.88 3.31
CA HIS A 142 -2.62 -4.69 2.57
C HIS A 142 -2.43 -3.67 1.45
N ASP A 143 -3.04 -3.91 0.27
CA ASP A 143 -2.98 -3.04 -0.88
C ASP A 143 -1.51 -2.75 -1.26
N PHE A 144 -1.08 -1.50 -1.28
CA PHE A 144 0.32 -1.14 -1.54
C PHE A 144 1.29 -1.68 -0.48
N GLY A 145 0.81 -1.92 0.73
CA GLY A 145 1.57 -2.58 1.80
C GLY A 145 1.85 -4.06 1.53
N SER A 146 1.06 -4.71 0.68
CA SER A 146 1.25 -6.12 0.32
C SER A 146 2.57 -6.36 -0.42
N PRO A 147 2.88 -5.67 -1.52
CA PRO A 147 4.20 -5.82 -2.15
C PRO A 147 5.36 -5.37 -1.25
N VAL A 148 5.15 -4.41 -0.36
CA VAL A 148 6.18 -4.06 0.64
C VAL A 148 6.45 -5.23 1.57
N ALA A 149 5.40 -5.87 2.09
CA ALA A 149 5.52 -7.07 2.94
C ALA A 149 6.20 -8.22 2.19
N ALA A 150 5.84 -8.44 0.92
CA ALA A 150 6.46 -9.45 0.08
C ALA A 150 7.97 -9.20 -0.09
N TRP A 151 8.36 -7.96 -0.37
CA TRP A 151 9.78 -7.60 -0.50
C TRP A 151 10.53 -7.65 0.83
N CYS A 152 9.89 -7.35 1.95
CA CYS A 152 10.46 -7.64 3.27
C CYS A 152 10.84 -9.11 3.40
N ALA A 153 9.94 -10.01 3.03
CA ALA A 153 10.17 -11.45 3.10
C ALA A 153 11.27 -11.92 2.13
N VAL A 154 11.32 -11.37 0.91
CA VAL A 154 12.35 -11.70 -0.09
C VAL A 154 13.74 -11.23 0.37
N VAL A 155 13.84 -9.99 0.86
CA VAL A 155 15.12 -9.35 1.18
C VAL A 155 15.69 -9.84 2.51
N ARG A 156 14.83 -10.01 3.51
CA ARG A 156 15.26 -10.37 4.89
C ARG A 156 14.40 -11.51 5.47
N PRO A 157 14.57 -12.73 4.93
CA PRO A 157 13.87 -13.91 5.49
C PRO A 157 14.28 -14.25 6.92
N ASP A 158 15.44 -13.80 7.36
CA ASP A 158 15.90 -13.91 8.73
C ASP A 158 15.13 -13.03 9.72
N VAL A 159 14.55 -11.94 9.25
CA VAL A 159 13.77 -10.98 10.06
C VAL A 159 12.27 -11.23 9.90
N PHE A 160 11.81 -11.34 8.67
CA PHE A 160 10.39 -11.53 8.35
C PHE A 160 10.11 -13.01 8.13
N THR A 161 9.70 -13.70 9.19
CA THR A 161 9.66 -15.16 9.27
C THR A 161 8.38 -15.80 8.72
N SER A 162 7.36 -15.00 8.50
CA SER A 162 6.13 -15.36 7.79
C SER A 162 5.49 -14.10 7.22
N VAL A 163 4.62 -14.27 6.23
CA VAL A 163 4.03 -13.12 5.54
C VAL A 163 2.57 -13.39 5.18
N ALA A 164 1.72 -12.40 5.45
CA ALA A 164 0.37 -12.37 4.92
C ALA A 164 0.25 -11.22 3.91
N LEU A 165 -0.18 -11.54 2.71
CA LEU A 165 -0.42 -10.61 1.62
C LEU A 165 -1.93 -10.42 1.47
N MET A 166 -2.37 -9.17 1.42
CA MET A 166 -3.78 -8.87 1.39
C MET A 166 -4.13 -7.97 0.21
N SER A 167 -5.20 -8.33 -0.50
CA SER A 167 -5.72 -7.65 -1.69
C SER A 167 -4.84 -7.81 -2.93
N ALA A 168 -3.59 -7.36 -2.87
CA ALA A 168 -2.66 -7.38 -4.01
C ALA A 168 -1.77 -8.62 -3.96
N PRO A 169 -1.88 -9.54 -4.93
CA PRO A 169 -0.99 -10.70 -5.00
C PRO A 169 0.43 -10.29 -5.42
N PHE A 170 1.42 -11.02 -4.93
CA PHE A 170 2.82 -10.85 -5.31
C PHE A 170 3.18 -11.82 -6.43
N GLY A 171 3.42 -11.28 -7.62
CA GLY A 171 3.72 -12.07 -8.82
C GLY A 171 5.14 -12.62 -8.90
N GLY A 172 6.01 -12.29 -7.93
CA GLY A 172 7.37 -12.80 -7.88
C GLY A 172 8.44 -11.78 -8.25
N THR A 173 9.69 -12.20 -8.13
CA THR A 173 10.89 -11.47 -8.54
C THR A 173 11.18 -11.70 -10.01
N SER A 174 12.14 -10.93 -10.57
CA SER A 174 12.62 -11.18 -11.94
C SER A 174 13.26 -12.55 -12.07
N SER A 175 13.20 -13.12 -13.27
CA SER A 175 13.82 -14.42 -13.57
C SER A 175 15.34 -14.29 -13.71
N LEU A 176 16.05 -15.39 -13.40
CA LEU A 176 17.45 -15.60 -13.75
C LEU A 176 17.53 -16.60 -14.91
N PRO A 177 18.54 -16.46 -15.79
CA PRO A 177 19.51 -15.37 -15.92
C PRO A 177 18.89 -14.12 -16.56
N PHE A 178 19.53 -12.98 -16.38
CA PHE A 178 19.14 -11.74 -17.06
C PHE A 178 20.39 -11.02 -17.59
N ASP A 179 20.23 -10.24 -18.65
CA ASP A 179 21.26 -9.37 -19.24
C ASP A 179 22.58 -10.10 -19.57
N THR A 180 22.48 -11.33 -20.09
CA THR A 180 23.63 -12.09 -20.58
C THR A 180 23.58 -12.23 -22.10
N ALA A 181 24.71 -12.64 -22.70
CA ALA A 181 24.77 -12.85 -24.15
C ALA A 181 23.75 -13.88 -24.64
N ASP A 182 23.52 -14.94 -23.84
CA ASP A 182 22.56 -16.01 -24.17
C ASP A 182 21.13 -15.69 -23.75
N ASN A 183 20.95 -14.67 -22.90
CA ASN A 183 19.66 -14.21 -22.44
C ASN A 183 19.65 -12.67 -22.35
N PRO A 184 19.61 -12.00 -23.49
CA PRO A 184 19.62 -10.53 -23.53
C PRO A 184 18.33 -9.99 -22.87
N PRO A 185 18.37 -8.70 -22.44
CA PRO A 185 17.15 -8.06 -21.94
C PRO A 185 16.03 -8.20 -22.94
N PRO A 186 14.79 -8.46 -22.49
CA PRO A 186 13.67 -8.52 -23.41
C PRO A 186 13.59 -7.21 -24.17
N GLN A 187 13.77 -7.27 -25.48
CA GLN A 187 13.45 -6.14 -26.34
C GLN A 187 11.97 -5.88 -26.18
N ARG A 188 11.61 -4.66 -25.80
CA ARG A 188 10.22 -4.24 -25.82
C ARG A 188 9.68 -4.59 -27.20
N SER A 189 8.69 -5.49 -27.27
CA SER A 189 8.03 -5.79 -28.52
C SER A 189 7.59 -4.47 -29.13
N PRO A 190 8.10 -4.10 -30.33
CA PRO A 190 7.62 -2.90 -30.98
C PRO A 190 6.15 -3.17 -31.29
N GLY A 191 5.22 -2.47 -30.66
CA GLY A 191 3.86 -2.48 -31.11
C GLY A 191 2.74 -2.42 -30.11
N TYR A 192 2.83 -3.00 -28.91
CA TYR A 192 1.70 -2.89 -27.97
C TYR A 192 1.99 -1.85 -26.87
N ASN A 193 1.27 -0.73 -26.94
CA ASN A 193 1.28 0.32 -25.94
C ASN A 193 -0.09 0.38 -25.27
N LEU A 194 -0.20 -0.18 -24.07
CA LEU A 194 -1.46 -0.24 -23.32
C LEU A 194 -2.06 1.15 -23.12
N THR A 195 -1.24 2.16 -22.85
CA THR A 195 -1.71 3.54 -22.66
C THR A 195 -2.40 4.07 -23.91
N ALA A 196 -1.78 3.89 -25.08
CA ALA A 196 -2.35 4.33 -26.36
C ALA A 196 -3.60 3.50 -26.72
N GLU A 197 -3.55 2.20 -26.50
CA GLU A 197 -4.69 1.30 -26.80
C GLU A 197 -5.88 1.60 -25.89
N LEU A 198 -5.68 1.90 -24.62
CA LEU A 198 -6.76 2.33 -23.71
C LEU A 198 -7.37 3.67 -24.18
N ALA A 199 -6.54 4.63 -24.56
CA ALA A 199 -7.00 5.93 -25.05
C ALA A 199 -7.78 5.82 -26.37
N ASN A 200 -7.51 4.81 -27.20
CA ASN A 200 -8.13 4.57 -28.49
C ASN A 200 -9.37 3.67 -28.45
N LEU A 201 -9.77 3.20 -27.27
CA LEU A 201 -11.01 2.44 -27.15
C LEU A 201 -12.22 3.31 -27.57
N PRO A 202 -13.34 2.70 -28.01
CA PRO A 202 -14.58 3.44 -28.29
C PRO A 202 -15.01 4.36 -27.15
N ARG A 203 -14.83 3.91 -25.90
CA ARG A 203 -14.85 4.72 -24.68
C ARG A 203 -13.41 4.92 -24.23
N PRO A 204 -12.81 6.10 -24.50
CA PRO A 204 -11.39 6.32 -24.18
C PRO A 204 -11.09 6.21 -22.68
N ARG A 205 -10.01 5.50 -22.35
CA ARG A 205 -9.66 5.16 -20.98
C ARG A 205 -8.18 5.43 -20.69
N LYS A 206 -7.85 5.44 -19.40
CA LYS A 206 -6.47 5.49 -18.90
C LYS A 206 -6.32 4.64 -17.63
N HIS A 207 -5.13 4.12 -17.42
CA HIS A 207 -4.82 3.35 -16.21
C HIS A 207 -4.66 4.29 -15.01
N TYR A 208 -5.27 3.96 -13.87
CA TYR A 208 -5.25 4.80 -12.67
C TYR A 208 -3.84 5.07 -12.14
N GLN A 209 -2.94 4.08 -12.19
CA GLN A 209 -1.55 4.25 -11.73
C GLN A 209 -0.80 5.28 -12.56
N ARG A 210 -1.09 5.36 -13.87
CA ARG A 210 -0.51 6.41 -14.71
C ARG A 210 -1.04 7.80 -14.32
N TYR A 211 -2.33 7.91 -14.04
CA TYR A 211 -2.92 9.14 -13.50
C TYR A 211 -2.26 9.55 -12.18
N TYR A 212 -2.01 8.60 -11.29
CA TYR A 212 -1.37 8.86 -10.00
C TYR A 212 0.08 9.34 -10.12
N THR A 213 0.72 9.17 -11.26
CA THR A 213 2.06 9.71 -11.51
C THR A 213 2.06 11.15 -12.00
N THR A 214 0.91 11.70 -12.33
CA THR A 214 0.78 13.07 -12.84
C THR A 214 0.82 14.11 -11.72
N ARG A 215 1.23 15.33 -12.09
CA ARG A 215 1.28 16.45 -11.15
C ARG A 215 -0.10 16.85 -10.62
N GLU A 216 -1.11 16.77 -11.49
CA GLU A 216 -2.48 17.19 -11.14
C GLU A 216 -3.21 16.25 -10.18
N ALA A 217 -2.78 15.01 -10.04
CA ALA A 217 -3.50 14.01 -9.24
C ALA A 217 -3.66 14.42 -7.77
N ASN A 218 -2.59 14.93 -7.16
CA ASN A 218 -2.64 15.34 -5.75
C ASN A 218 -3.67 16.43 -5.51
N GLU A 219 -3.63 17.51 -6.27
CA GLU A 219 -4.55 18.64 -6.09
C GLU A 219 -6.00 18.22 -6.37
N ASN A 220 -6.20 17.40 -7.40
CA ASN A 220 -7.54 16.90 -7.76
C ASN A 220 -8.17 16.10 -6.64
N MET A 221 -7.40 15.27 -5.95
CA MET A 221 -7.88 14.42 -4.86
C MET A 221 -7.94 15.16 -3.51
N TRP A 222 -7.03 16.10 -3.29
CA TRP A 222 -6.93 16.85 -2.04
C TRP A 222 -7.99 17.94 -1.91
N HIS A 223 -8.21 18.68 -3.01
CA HIS A 223 -9.20 19.75 -3.07
C HIS A 223 -10.25 19.45 -4.15
N PRO A 224 -10.97 18.32 -4.03
CA PRO A 224 -11.95 17.93 -5.04
C PRO A 224 -13.17 18.87 -4.98
N PRO A 225 -13.88 19.06 -6.11
CA PRO A 225 -15.06 19.95 -6.14
C PRO A 225 -16.16 19.58 -5.14
N GLN A 226 -16.32 18.27 -4.87
CA GLN A 226 -17.32 17.75 -3.93
C GLN A 226 -16.90 17.89 -2.45
N GLY A 227 -15.68 18.32 -2.20
CA GLY A 227 -15.09 18.34 -0.86
C GLY A 227 -14.43 17.01 -0.48
N LEU A 228 -13.43 17.08 0.41
CA LEU A 228 -12.59 15.94 0.76
C LEU A 228 -13.38 14.82 1.46
N GLN A 229 -14.32 15.19 2.34
CA GLN A 229 -15.12 14.20 3.06
C GLN A 229 -15.97 13.35 2.10
N ALA A 230 -16.67 13.98 1.17
CA ALA A 230 -17.46 13.28 0.16
C ALA A 230 -16.55 12.43 -0.75
N PHE A 231 -15.40 12.96 -1.13
CA PHE A 231 -14.44 12.25 -1.97
C PHE A 231 -13.94 10.96 -1.29
N ILE A 232 -13.49 11.04 -0.05
CA ILE A 232 -12.98 9.86 0.68
C ILE A 232 -14.12 8.87 0.93
N ARG A 233 -15.30 9.34 1.35
CA ARG A 233 -16.48 8.47 1.52
C ARG A 233 -16.78 7.69 0.23
N GLY A 234 -16.81 8.39 -0.89
CA GLY A 234 -17.10 7.80 -2.18
C GLY A 234 -16.00 6.87 -2.68
N TYR A 235 -14.74 7.23 -2.49
CA TYR A 235 -13.61 6.39 -2.87
C TYR A 235 -13.64 5.04 -2.15
N TYR A 236 -13.85 5.05 -0.84
CA TYR A 236 -13.97 3.83 -0.05
C TYR A 236 -15.20 3.01 -0.44
N HIS A 237 -16.33 3.67 -0.61
CA HIS A 237 -17.57 3.02 -1.06
C HIS A 237 -17.38 2.31 -2.41
N TYR A 238 -16.83 3.01 -3.39
CA TYR A 238 -16.70 2.51 -4.75
C TYR A 238 -15.87 1.23 -4.85
N LYS A 239 -14.85 1.10 -4.00
CA LYS A 239 -14.00 -0.09 -3.96
C LYS A 239 -14.45 -1.15 -2.96
N SER A 240 -15.52 -0.91 -2.22
CA SER A 240 -16.06 -1.84 -1.23
C SER A 240 -17.09 -2.82 -1.82
N ALA A 241 -17.49 -3.79 -1.01
CA ALA A 241 -18.59 -4.68 -1.36
C ALA A 241 -19.96 -3.98 -1.38
N ASP A 242 -20.06 -2.79 -0.75
CA ASP A 242 -21.29 -2.00 -0.76
C ASP A 242 -21.62 -1.43 -2.15
N TRP A 243 -20.63 -1.28 -3.01
CA TRP A 243 -20.86 -1.04 -4.43
C TRP A 243 -21.09 -2.39 -5.10
N THR A 244 -22.35 -2.71 -5.32
CA THR A 244 -22.82 -4.07 -5.66
C THR A 244 -22.34 -4.60 -7.01
N ASP A 245 -21.86 -3.73 -7.91
CA ASP A 245 -21.27 -4.12 -9.19
C ASP A 245 -19.79 -4.55 -9.09
N ASN A 246 -19.21 -4.51 -7.90
CA ASN A 246 -17.90 -5.13 -7.64
C ASN A 246 -18.03 -6.65 -7.66
N LYS A 247 -17.97 -7.22 -8.86
CA LYS A 247 -18.02 -8.67 -9.14
C LYS A 247 -16.80 -9.08 -9.92
N PRO A 248 -15.62 -9.13 -9.27
CA PRO A 248 -14.37 -9.38 -9.94
C PRO A 248 -14.27 -10.79 -10.48
N PHE A 249 -13.51 -10.93 -11.55
CA PHE A 249 -13.20 -12.20 -12.19
C PHE A 249 -11.79 -12.15 -12.77
N ARG A 250 -11.24 -13.31 -13.09
CA ARG A 250 -9.94 -13.42 -13.70
C ARG A 250 -9.94 -12.81 -15.10
N LEU A 251 -9.05 -11.83 -15.33
CA LEU A 251 -8.83 -11.25 -16.64
C LEU A 251 -7.99 -12.20 -17.51
N ALA A 252 -8.38 -12.34 -18.78
CA ALA A 252 -7.73 -13.24 -19.70
C ALA A 252 -6.36 -12.74 -20.20
N SER A 253 -6.17 -11.40 -20.22
CA SER A 253 -4.96 -10.76 -20.75
C SER A 253 -4.81 -9.33 -20.27
N ARG A 254 -3.68 -8.70 -20.63
CA ARG A 254 -3.44 -7.27 -20.41
C ARG A 254 -3.85 -6.39 -21.60
N THR A 255 -4.64 -6.89 -22.53
CA THR A 255 -5.15 -6.06 -23.62
C THR A 255 -6.06 -4.96 -23.08
N ALA A 256 -6.13 -3.84 -23.80
CA ALA A 256 -6.95 -2.70 -23.39
C ALA A 256 -8.42 -3.08 -23.18
N ALA A 257 -9.00 -3.83 -24.11
CA ALA A 257 -10.39 -4.26 -24.03
C ALA A 257 -10.66 -5.14 -22.81
N GLU A 258 -9.74 -6.03 -22.49
CA GLU A 258 -9.83 -6.92 -21.32
C GLU A 258 -9.68 -6.12 -20.02
N MET A 259 -8.63 -5.28 -19.93
CA MET A 259 -8.41 -4.43 -18.76
C MET A 259 -9.56 -3.48 -18.49
N ALA A 260 -10.21 -2.98 -19.55
CA ALA A 260 -11.35 -2.05 -19.44
C ALA A 260 -12.63 -2.69 -18.88
N GLN A 261 -12.67 -3.99 -18.65
CA GLN A 261 -13.74 -4.65 -17.90
C GLN A 261 -13.71 -4.31 -16.40
N MET A 262 -12.55 -3.85 -15.90
CA MET A 262 -12.45 -3.37 -14.52
C MET A 262 -13.18 -2.05 -14.32
N PRO A 263 -13.63 -1.77 -13.09
CA PRO A 263 -14.26 -0.49 -12.77
C PRO A 263 -13.37 0.72 -13.07
N THR A 264 -13.98 1.90 -13.18
CA THR A 264 -13.27 3.14 -13.48
C THR A 264 -12.30 3.58 -12.39
N TYR A 265 -12.37 3.03 -11.18
CA TYR A 265 -11.34 3.34 -10.19
C TYR A 265 -9.97 2.73 -10.55
N TYR A 266 -9.91 1.72 -11.42
CA TYR A 266 -8.65 1.19 -11.96
C TYR A 266 -8.43 1.59 -13.42
N ILE A 267 -9.44 1.50 -14.25
CA ILE A 267 -9.37 1.92 -15.65
C ILE A 267 -10.29 3.12 -15.84
N MET A 268 -9.72 4.29 -15.59
CA MET A 268 -10.44 5.57 -15.57
C MET A 268 -10.93 5.98 -16.96
N ASP A 269 -11.99 6.76 -17.03
CA ASP A 269 -12.30 7.50 -18.25
C ASP A 269 -11.16 8.50 -18.54
N LEU A 270 -10.78 8.61 -19.81
CA LEU A 270 -9.59 9.40 -20.21
C LEU A 270 -9.70 10.87 -19.79
N ALA A 271 -10.89 11.45 -19.89
CA ALA A 271 -11.13 12.87 -19.60
C ALA A 271 -11.28 13.18 -18.10
N ASP A 272 -11.43 12.16 -17.24
CA ASP A 272 -11.75 12.35 -15.83
C ASP A 272 -10.49 12.32 -14.94
N GLY A 273 -10.50 13.15 -13.90
CA GLY A 273 -9.67 12.94 -12.73
C GLY A 273 -10.30 11.94 -11.76
N MET A 274 -9.64 11.65 -10.65
CA MET A 274 -10.19 10.74 -9.65
C MET A 274 -11.39 11.34 -8.92
N ALA A 275 -11.42 12.67 -8.74
CA ALA A 275 -12.57 13.35 -8.15
C ALA A 275 -13.85 13.12 -8.96
N ASP A 276 -13.78 13.26 -10.29
CA ASP A 276 -14.90 12.97 -11.18
C ASP A 276 -15.30 11.49 -11.16
N THR A 277 -14.31 10.62 -11.17
CA THR A 277 -14.50 9.16 -11.12
C THR A 277 -15.31 8.77 -9.89
N VAL A 278 -14.94 9.29 -8.75
CA VAL A 278 -15.63 9.03 -7.48
C VAL A 278 -17.01 9.68 -7.46
N ALA A 279 -17.13 10.91 -7.92
CA ALA A 279 -18.40 11.65 -7.94
C ALA A 279 -19.51 10.93 -8.72
N LYS A 280 -19.14 10.17 -9.74
CA LYS A 280 -20.08 9.37 -10.56
C LYS A 280 -20.53 8.07 -9.89
N ASN A 281 -19.91 7.69 -8.78
CA ASN A 281 -20.09 6.38 -8.12
C ASN A 281 -20.27 6.52 -6.60
N MET A 282 -20.95 7.56 -6.18
CA MET A 282 -21.21 7.87 -4.77
C MET A 282 -22.23 6.93 -4.14
N PRO A 283 -22.10 6.65 -2.83
CA PRO A 283 -23.16 5.98 -2.09
C PRO A 283 -24.40 6.87 -1.98
N THR A 284 -25.55 6.24 -1.92
CA THR A 284 -26.80 6.92 -1.57
C THR A 284 -26.81 7.28 -0.07
N ALA A 285 -27.69 8.20 0.33
CA ALA A 285 -27.88 8.52 1.76
C ALA A 285 -28.26 7.27 2.58
N ALA A 286 -29.08 6.39 2.02
CA ALA A 286 -29.47 5.13 2.67
C ALA A 286 -28.27 4.18 2.83
N GLN A 287 -27.39 4.09 1.84
CA GLN A 287 -26.17 3.28 1.92
C GLN A 287 -25.19 3.83 2.97
N ILE A 288 -25.04 5.15 3.05
CA ILE A 288 -24.21 5.80 4.09
C ILE A 288 -24.78 5.47 5.48
N ALA A 289 -26.09 5.62 5.66
CA ALA A 289 -26.74 5.32 6.93
C ALA A 289 -26.62 3.84 7.34
N ALA A 290 -26.60 2.93 6.38
CA ALA A 290 -26.46 1.48 6.61
C ALA A 290 -25.00 1.03 6.76
N ASN A 291 -24.02 1.87 6.45
CA ASN A 291 -22.61 1.54 6.55
C ASN A 291 -22.19 1.39 8.02
N THR A 292 -21.65 0.22 8.38
CA THR A 292 -21.23 -0.10 9.75
C THR A 292 -19.72 -0.06 9.94
N TRP A 293 -18.94 -0.14 8.85
CA TRP A 293 -17.48 -0.31 8.95
C TRP A 293 -16.71 1.00 8.84
N LEU A 294 -17.35 2.08 8.38
CA LEU A 294 -16.74 3.41 8.29
C LEU A 294 -17.76 4.49 8.71
N PRO A 295 -18.13 4.56 9.99
CA PRO A 295 -19.01 5.63 10.47
C PRO A 295 -18.33 7.00 10.35
N ASP A 296 -19.13 8.08 10.38
CA ASP A 296 -18.65 9.44 10.12
C ASP A 296 -17.49 9.87 11.03
N ASN A 297 -17.50 9.48 12.30
CA ASN A 297 -16.41 9.81 13.23
C ASN A 297 -15.09 9.14 12.86
N GLU A 298 -15.12 7.92 12.33
CA GLU A 298 -13.92 7.21 11.84
C GLU A 298 -13.50 7.72 10.46
N LEU A 299 -14.44 8.01 9.57
CA LEU A 299 -14.16 8.69 8.30
C LEU A 299 -13.44 10.01 8.55
N GLN A 300 -13.84 10.75 9.57
CA GLN A 300 -13.25 12.05 9.92
C GLN A 300 -11.75 11.95 10.24
N VAL A 301 -11.28 10.82 10.75
CA VAL A 301 -9.84 10.60 10.96
C VAL A 301 -9.09 10.67 9.62
N TYR A 302 -9.59 10.00 8.60
CA TYR A 302 -8.99 10.08 7.25
C TYR A 302 -9.09 11.48 6.65
N VAL A 303 -10.22 12.13 6.83
CA VAL A 303 -10.45 13.49 6.30
C VAL A 303 -9.48 14.50 6.94
N GLU A 304 -9.27 14.44 8.25
CA GLU A 304 -8.34 15.32 8.95
C GLU A 304 -6.89 15.03 8.56
N GLU A 305 -6.49 13.77 8.52
CA GLU A 305 -5.13 13.38 8.16
C GLU A 305 -4.79 13.78 6.72
N TYR A 306 -5.62 13.41 5.76
CA TYR A 306 -5.41 13.77 4.35
C TYR A 306 -5.66 15.25 4.07
N GLY A 307 -6.54 15.89 4.81
CA GLY A 307 -6.75 17.36 4.76
C GLY A 307 -5.46 18.10 5.11
N ARG A 308 -4.71 17.60 6.07
CA ARG A 308 -3.41 18.17 6.46
C ARG A 308 -2.29 17.80 5.49
N THR A 309 -2.20 16.54 5.08
CA THR A 309 -1.05 16.07 4.29
C THR A 309 -1.24 16.18 2.77
N GLY A 310 -2.47 16.15 2.26
CA GLY A 310 -2.71 15.84 0.86
C GLY A 310 -2.35 14.37 0.56
N PHE A 311 -2.29 14.05 -0.72
CA PHE A 311 -2.06 12.68 -1.21
C PHE A 311 -0.67 12.48 -1.83
N GLN A 312 0.14 13.54 -1.97
CA GLN A 312 1.40 13.47 -2.72
C GLN A 312 2.38 12.46 -2.14
N GLY A 313 2.44 12.33 -0.82
CA GLY A 313 3.29 11.34 -0.18
C GLY A 313 2.96 9.91 -0.63
N GLY A 314 1.69 9.55 -0.57
CA GLY A 314 1.22 8.24 -1.06
C GLY A 314 1.42 8.06 -2.56
N LEU A 315 1.13 9.10 -3.34
CA LEU A 315 1.33 9.08 -4.80
C LEU A 315 2.79 8.89 -5.20
N ASN A 316 3.73 9.36 -4.39
CA ASN A 316 5.16 9.18 -4.66
C ASN A 316 5.58 7.70 -4.67
N HIS A 317 4.90 6.83 -3.94
CA HIS A 317 5.13 5.39 -4.03
C HIS A 317 4.82 4.84 -5.43
N TYR A 318 3.78 5.33 -6.08
CA TYR A 318 3.46 4.97 -7.47
C TYR A 318 4.49 5.55 -8.45
N ARG A 319 4.93 6.77 -8.22
CA ARG A 319 5.89 7.47 -9.09
C ARG A 319 7.28 6.85 -9.04
N SER A 320 7.66 6.27 -7.91
CA SER A 320 9.00 5.69 -7.70
C SER A 320 9.17 4.30 -8.33
N GLY A 321 8.12 3.70 -8.88
CA GLY A 321 8.09 2.29 -9.29
C GLY A 321 9.22 1.84 -10.22
N GLY A 322 9.72 2.72 -11.10
CA GLY A 322 10.83 2.40 -12.00
C GLY A 322 12.23 2.64 -11.42
N LEU A 323 12.35 3.38 -10.31
CA LEU A 323 13.65 3.80 -9.80
C LEU A 323 14.43 2.68 -9.10
N GLY A 324 13.78 1.68 -8.57
CA GLY A 324 14.39 0.59 -7.82
C GLY A 324 14.63 -0.69 -8.61
N ALA A 325 14.37 -0.70 -9.92
CA ALA A 325 14.38 -1.93 -10.73
C ALA A 325 15.74 -2.64 -10.69
N GLN A 326 16.85 -1.92 -10.79
CA GLN A 326 18.18 -2.51 -10.80
C GLN A 326 18.55 -3.12 -9.44
N GLU A 327 18.25 -2.45 -8.34
CA GLU A 327 18.50 -3.00 -7.00
C GLU A 327 17.62 -4.23 -6.71
N GLN A 328 16.39 -4.25 -7.23
CA GLN A 328 15.51 -5.41 -7.13
C GLN A 328 16.04 -6.62 -7.91
N GLN A 329 16.76 -6.41 -9.02
CA GLN A 329 17.38 -7.48 -9.81
C GLN A 329 18.43 -8.28 -9.02
N LEU A 330 19.01 -7.72 -7.96
CA LEU A 330 19.89 -8.47 -7.08
C LEU A 330 19.19 -9.67 -6.43
N PHE A 331 17.88 -9.64 -6.38
CA PHE A 331 17.05 -10.70 -5.80
C PHE A 331 16.35 -11.55 -6.87
N ALA A 332 16.74 -11.41 -8.12
CA ALA A 332 16.17 -12.19 -9.22
C ALA A 332 16.28 -13.70 -8.94
N GLY A 333 15.22 -14.42 -9.21
CA GLY A 333 15.12 -15.85 -8.96
C GLY A 333 14.82 -16.22 -7.50
N ARG A 334 14.81 -15.26 -6.57
CA ARG A 334 14.42 -15.55 -5.19
C ARG A 334 12.91 -15.68 -5.06
N THR A 335 12.50 -16.58 -4.19
CA THR A 335 11.12 -16.82 -3.83
C THR A 335 10.88 -16.50 -2.36
N ILE A 336 9.62 -16.37 -1.99
CA ILE A 336 9.20 -16.32 -0.59
C ILE A 336 9.01 -17.76 -0.13
N ASP A 337 9.93 -18.26 0.70
CA ASP A 337 9.93 -19.63 1.20
C ASP A 337 9.33 -19.74 2.61
N GLN A 338 9.10 -18.61 3.27
CA GLN A 338 8.43 -18.56 4.55
C GLN A 338 6.96 -18.96 4.40
N PRO A 339 6.33 -19.45 5.47
CA PRO A 339 4.88 -19.61 5.47
C PRO A 339 4.17 -18.33 5.04
N SER A 340 3.30 -18.45 4.06
CA SER A 340 2.61 -17.33 3.44
C SER A 340 1.10 -17.55 3.45
N LEU A 341 0.38 -16.44 3.54
CA LEU A 341 -1.08 -16.38 3.49
C LEU A 341 -1.51 -15.31 2.49
N PHE A 342 -2.62 -15.53 1.81
CA PHE A 342 -3.27 -14.49 1.02
C PHE A 342 -4.71 -14.31 1.47
N ILE A 343 -5.12 -13.07 1.68
CA ILE A 343 -6.48 -12.68 2.03
C ILE A 343 -6.92 -11.53 1.14
N ALA A 344 -8.09 -11.65 0.53
CA ALA A 344 -8.75 -10.54 -0.15
C ALA A 344 -10.26 -10.61 0.07
N GLY A 345 -10.94 -9.50 -0.12
CA GLY A 345 -12.39 -9.52 -0.22
C GLY A 345 -12.84 -10.23 -1.50
N ALA A 346 -13.94 -10.97 -1.43
CA ALA A 346 -14.50 -11.63 -2.60
C ALA A 346 -14.93 -10.63 -3.69
N SER A 347 -15.21 -9.39 -3.30
CA SER A 347 -15.58 -8.29 -4.17
C SER A 347 -14.42 -7.36 -4.54
N ASP A 348 -13.18 -7.76 -4.28
CA ASP A 348 -11.98 -6.95 -4.51
C ASP A 348 -11.36 -7.22 -5.88
N TRP A 349 -11.43 -6.25 -6.79
CA TRP A 349 -10.73 -6.31 -8.07
C TRP A 349 -9.20 -6.27 -7.93
N GLY A 350 -8.68 -5.86 -6.77
CA GLY A 350 -7.24 -5.80 -6.52
C GLY A 350 -6.53 -7.12 -6.75
N SER A 351 -7.20 -8.23 -6.47
CA SER A 351 -6.64 -9.57 -6.69
C SER A 351 -6.46 -9.92 -8.17
N TYR A 352 -7.16 -9.26 -9.07
CA TYR A 352 -7.21 -9.57 -10.50
C TYR A 352 -6.69 -8.45 -11.39
N GLN A 353 -6.31 -7.31 -10.83
CA GLN A 353 -5.89 -6.14 -11.63
C GLN A 353 -4.59 -6.38 -12.43
N SER A 354 -3.75 -7.30 -11.97
CA SER A 354 -2.55 -7.75 -12.69
C SER A 354 -2.78 -9.19 -13.18
N PRO A 355 -3.17 -9.38 -14.45
CA PRO A 355 -3.50 -10.69 -14.97
C PRO A 355 -2.39 -11.73 -14.74
N GLY A 356 -2.76 -12.86 -14.17
CA GLY A 356 -1.84 -13.96 -13.87
C GLY A 356 -1.04 -13.81 -12.56
N ALA A 357 -1.09 -12.68 -11.88
CA ALA A 357 -0.30 -12.48 -10.66
C ALA A 357 -0.74 -13.38 -9.51
N LEU A 358 -2.05 -13.61 -9.34
CA LEU A 358 -2.59 -14.48 -8.30
C LEU A 358 -2.09 -15.92 -8.48
N GLU A 359 -2.08 -16.41 -9.70
CA GLU A 359 -1.61 -17.75 -10.05
C GLU A 359 -0.09 -17.87 -9.87
N ARG A 360 0.68 -16.88 -10.33
CA ARG A 360 2.14 -16.86 -10.15
C ARG A 360 2.52 -16.82 -8.67
N MET A 361 1.78 -16.09 -7.85
CA MET A 361 2.01 -16.05 -6.40
C MET A 361 1.93 -17.46 -5.80
N GLN A 362 0.88 -18.21 -6.16
CA GLN A 362 0.65 -19.56 -5.63
C GLN A 362 1.59 -20.62 -6.20
N ASN A 363 1.93 -20.50 -7.49
CA ASN A 363 2.65 -21.54 -8.21
C ASN A 363 4.16 -21.33 -8.26
N GLU A 364 4.62 -20.08 -8.12
CA GLU A 364 6.02 -19.72 -8.35
C GLU A 364 6.60 -18.84 -7.24
N ALA A 365 5.96 -17.72 -6.90
CA ALA A 365 6.54 -16.69 -6.04
C ALA A 365 6.62 -17.10 -4.57
N CYS A 366 5.62 -17.82 -4.07
CA CYS A 366 5.54 -18.31 -2.70
C CYS A 366 5.58 -19.84 -2.71
N THR A 367 6.62 -20.43 -2.11
CA THR A 367 6.81 -21.89 -2.10
C THR A 367 6.05 -22.58 -0.96
N ASP A 368 5.57 -21.82 0.03
CA ASP A 368 4.81 -22.33 1.17
C ASP A 368 3.54 -21.50 1.41
N MET A 369 2.72 -21.39 0.37
CA MET A 369 1.41 -20.73 0.46
C MET A 369 0.44 -21.63 1.21
N ARG A 370 0.11 -21.27 2.46
CA ARG A 370 -0.73 -22.08 3.34
C ARG A 370 -2.21 -22.01 2.97
N ALA A 371 -2.69 -20.84 2.53
CA ALA A 371 -4.06 -20.67 2.12
C ALA A 371 -4.23 -19.39 1.29
N VAL A 372 -5.29 -19.37 0.49
CA VAL A 372 -5.79 -18.22 -0.26
C VAL A 372 -7.26 -18.06 0.10
N HIS A 373 -7.60 -16.97 0.78
CA HIS A 373 -8.96 -16.71 1.24
C HIS A 373 -9.58 -15.53 0.51
N MET A 374 -10.77 -15.75 -0.03
CA MET A 374 -11.63 -14.70 -0.57
C MET A 374 -12.80 -14.52 0.41
N VAL A 375 -12.80 -13.39 1.12
CA VAL A 375 -13.75 -13.13 2.21
C VAL A 375 -15.06 -12.59 1.65
N GLU A 376 -16.14 -13.32 1.85
CA GLU A 376 -17.47 -12.88 1.46
C GLU A 376 -17.90 -11.62 2.23
N GLY A 377 -18.61 -10.74 1.56
CA GLY A 377 -19.10 -9.49 2.14
C GLY A 377 -18.05 -8.40 2.27
N ALA A 378 -16.86 -8.60 1.71
CA ALA A 378 -15.80 -7.61 1.67
C ALA A 378 -15.35 -7.33 0.24
N GLY A 379 -15.04 -6.06 -0.03
CA GLY A 379 -14.32 -5.62 -1.21
C GLY A 379 -12.86 -5.33 -0.86
N HIS A 380 -12.36 -4.21 -1.32
CA HIS A 380 -10.94 -3.85 -1.21
C HIS A 380 -10.46 -3.67 0.23
N TRP A 381 -11.32 -3.16 1.10
CA TRP A 381 -10.97 -2.82 2.49
C TRP A 381 -11.29 -3.97 3.45
N VAL A 382 -10.78 -5.15 3.16
CA VAL A 382 -11.22 -6.40 3.79
C VAL A 382 -11.13 -6.38 5.32
N GLN A 383 -10.05 -5.82 5.90
CA GLN A 383 -9.87 -5.72 7.36
C GLN A 383 -10.79 -4.67 8.00
N GLN A 384 -11.35 -3.77 7.22
CA GLN A 384 -12.33 -2.80 7.69
C GLN A 384 -13.76 -3.26 7.45
N GLU A 385 -14.04 -3.86 6.29
CA GLU A 385 -15.38 -4.33 5.92
C GLU A 385 -15.79 -5.60 6.67
N GLN A 386 -14.84 -6.54 6.88
CA GLN A 386 -15.05 -7.80 7.57
C GLN A 386 -13.93 -8.08 8.59
N PRO A 387 -13.86 -7.27 9.66
CA PRO A 387 -12.75 -7.37 10.62
C PRO A 387 -12.73 -8.68 11.40
N GLU A 388 -13.88 -9.25 11.73
CA GLU A 388 -13.96 -10.51 12.49
C GLU A 388 -13.45 -11.69 11.67
N ALA A 389 -13.89 -11.82 10.42
CA ALA A 389 -13.41 -12.87 9.52
C ALA A 389 -11.91 -12.70 9.24
N THR A 390 -11.46 -11.47 8.97
CA THR A 390 -10.05 -11.18 8.71
C THR A 390 -9.17 -11.52 9.91
N SER A 391 -9.57 -11.10 11.11
CA SER A 391 -8.84 -11.41 12.35
C SER A 391 -8.75 -12.91 12.58
N ARG A 392 -9.84 -13.64 12.41
CA ARG A 392 -9.88 -15.09 12.58
C ARG A 392 -8.91 -15.79 11.63
N LEU A 393 -8.91 -15.41 10.36
CA LEU A 393 -8.03 -16.01 9.36
C LEU A 393 -6.56 -15.72 9.64
N LEU A 394 -6.23 -14.50 10.05
CA LEU A 394 -4.88 -14.13 10.47
C LEU A 394 -4.43 -14.91 11.70
N ILE A 395 -5.27 -15.01 12.71
CA ILE A 395 -4.96 -15.74 13.95
C ILE A 395 -4.76 -17.23 13.69
N GLU A 396 -5.64 -17.85 12.89
CA GLU A 396 -5.48 -19.26 12.48
C GLU A 396 -4.13 -19.49 11.79
N PHE A 397 -3.77 -18.59 10.87
CA PHE A 397 -2.47 -18.66 10.19
C PHE A 397 -1.29 -18.55 11.17
N LEU A 398 -1.30 -17.54 12.02
CA LEU A 398 -0.23 -17.30 13.00
C LEU A 398 -0.07 -18.45 13.99
N ARG A 399 -1.16 -19.09 14.41
CA ARG A 399 -1.13 -20.24 15.31
C ARG A 399 -0.67 -21.53 14.64
N SER A 400 -0.70 -21.59 13.32
CA SER A 400 -0.24 -22.76 12.54
C SER A 400 1.27 -22.77 12.28
N LEU A 401 1.98 -21.72 12.66
CA LEU A 401 3.42 -21.55 12.38
C LEU A 401 4.30 -22.36 13.31
#